data_a4374d519ed7be0a3030280152de4339
#
_entry.id   a4374d519ed7be0a3030280152de4339
#
_cell.length_a   1.000
_cell.length_b   1.000
_cell.length_c   1.000
_cell.angle_alpha   90.00
_cell.angle_beta   90.00
_cell.angle_gamma   90.00
#
_symmetry.space_group_name_H-M   'P 1'
#
loop_
_entity.id
_entity.type
_entity.pdbx_description
1 polymer ?
#
loop_
_entity_poly.entity_id
_entity_poly.type
_entity_poly.pdbx_seq_one_letter_code
_entity_poly.pdbx_strand_id
1 'polypeptide(L)'
;DPDWAEAWNKRATVLYLIGEYQGSQNDINKVLQLEDRHFGALAGQGLVNIQLKNYEKAIMSYEKAKKIYPTMKSPDIMIKQLEELIRNQSI
;
A
#
# COMPACT_ATOMS: atom_id res chain seq x y z
N ASP A 1 21.14 7.84 2.30
CA ASP A 1 20.62 8.61 3.43
C ASP A 1 19.33 7.99 3.92
N PRO A 2 19.26 7.54 5.18
CA PRO A 2 18.05 6.89 5.71
C PRO A 2 16.81 7.77 5.68
N ASP A 3 17.00 9.09 5.65
CA ASP A 3 15.87 10.03 5.64
C ASP A 3 15.20 10.15 4.27
N TRP A 4 15.85 9.68 3.20
CA TRP A 4 15.28 9.80 1.86
C TRP A 4 14.02 8.96 1.69
N ALA A 5 14.03 7.72 2.22
CA ALA A 5 12.84 6.88 2.17
C ALA A 5 11.66 7.57 2.84
N GLU A 6 11.88 8.14 4.04
CA GLU A 6 10.83 8.86 4.75
C GLU A 6 10.36 10.10 4.00
N ALA A 7 11.26 10.85 3.38
CA ALA A 7 10.88 12.02 2.58
C ALA A 7 9.97 11.63 1.42
N TRP A 8 10.34 10.57 0.67
CA TRP A 8 9.50 10.05 -0.40
C TRP A 8 8.16 9.54 0.13
N ASN A 9 8.17 8.85 1.29
CA ASN A 9 6.94 8.33 1.89
C ASN A 9 6.00 9.46 2.32
N LYS A 10 6.53 10.54 2.88
CA LYS A 10 5.71 11.69 3.26
C LYS A 10 5.05 12.32 2.05
N ARG A 11 5.80 12.49 0.96
CA ARG A 11 5.22 13.05 -0.26
C ARG A 11 4.17 12.10 -0.85
N ALA A 12 4.43 10.80 -0.82
CA ALA A 12 3.45 9.81 -1.27
C ALA A 12 2.13 9.93 -0.51
N THR A 13 2.22 10.14 0.81
CA THR A 13 1.04 10.32 1.65
C THR A 13 0.25 11.56 1.26
N VAL A 14 0.94 12.68 1.07
CA VAL A 14 0.30 13.93 0.64
C VAL A 14 -0.39 13.74 -0.71
N LEU A 15 0.32 13.14 -1.67
CA LEU A 15 -0.24 12.89 -3.00
C LEU A 15 -1.48 12.00 -2.93
N TYR A 16 -1.44 10.98 -2.08
CA TYR A 16 -2.61 10.14 -1.86
C TYR A 16 -3.80 10.96 -1.34
N LEU A 17 -3.56 11.80 -0.34
CA LEU A 17 -4.63 12.59 0.29
C LEU A 17 -5.28 13.59 -0.65
N ILE A 18 -4.53 14.12 -1.62
CA ILE A 18 -5.08 15.04 -2.60
C ILE A 18 -5.60 14.36 -3.86
N GLY A 19 -5.59 13.02 -3.88
CA GLY A 19 -6.14 12.26 -5.01
C GLY A 19 -5.18 12.02 -6.16
N GLU A 20 -3.91 12.37 -6.00
CA GLU A 20 -2.87 12.14 -7.01
C GLU A 20 -2.29 10.74 -6.84
N TYR A 21 -3.12 9.72 -7.15
CA TYR A 21 -2.79 8.33 -6.83
C TYR A 21 -1.60 7.79 -7.61
N GLN A 22 -1.49 8.15 -8.90
CA GLN A 22 -0.35 7.68 -9.69
C GLN A 22 0.95 8.30 -9.19
N GLY A 23 0.94 9.58 -8.84
CA GLY A 23 2.11 10.24 -8.25
C GLY A 23 2.50 9.62 -6.93
N SER A 24 1.49 9.30 -6.10
CA SER A 24 1.71 8.60 -4.85
C SER A 24 2.38 7.24 -5.08
N GLN A 25 1.88 6.47 -6.05
CA GLN A 25 2.46 5.16 -6.37
C GLN A 25 3.91 5.30 -6.83
N ASN A 26 4.23 6.31 -7.63
CA ASN A 26 5.60 6.56 -8.09
C ASN A 26 6.55 6.81 -6.91
N ASP A 27 6.12 7.58 -5.93
CA ASP A 27 6.91 7.86 -4.73
C ASP A 27 7.06 6.61 -3.86
N ILE A 28 5.99 5.84 -3.72
CA ILE A 28 6.02 4.57 -2.99
C ILE A 28 7.04 3.62 -3.62
N ASN A 29 7.10 3.56 -4.95
CA ASN A 29 8.07 2.72 -5.63
C ASN A 29 9.50 3.11 -5.26
N LYS A 30 9.78 4.41 -5.12
CA LYS A 30 11.10 4.89 -4.69
C LYS A 30 11.40 4.49 -3.25
N VAL A 31 10.41 4.58 -2.36
CA VAL A 31 10.59 4.12 -0.97
C VAL A 31 10.95 2.64 -0.96
N LEU A 32 10.22 1.82 -1.70
CA LEU A 32 10.43 0.37 -1.70
C LEU A 32 11.73 -0.04 -2.39
N GLN A 33 12.27 0.78 -3.29
CA GLN A 33 13.62 0.57 -3.83
C GLN A 33 14.70 0.83 -2.77
N LEU A 34 14.46 1.80 -1.90
CA LEU A 34 15.40 2.16 -0.83
C LEU A 34 15.25 1.24 0.38
N GLU A 35 14.02 0.91 0.74
CA GLU A 35 13.69 0.08 1.90
C GLU A 35 12.52 -0.83 1.53
N ASP A 36 12.81 -2.03 1.06
CA ASP A 36 11.79 -2.95 0.57
C ASP A 36 10.88 -3.52 1.67
N ARG A 37 11.25 -3.31 2.92
CA ARG A 37 10.47 -3.75 4.09
C ARG A 37 9.74 -2.59 4.80
N HIS A 38 9.66 -1.44 4.17
CA HIS A 38 9.03 -0.25 4.77
C HIS A 38 7.52 -0.46 4.89
N PHE A 39 7.03 -0.61 6.13
CA PHE A 39 5.61 -0.92 6.37
C PHE A 39 4.69 0.18 5.82
N GLY A 40 5.03 1.45 6.10
CA GLY A 40 4.21 2.58 5.63
C GLY A 40 4.04 2.59 4.12
N ALA A 41 5.12 2.28 3.38
CA ALA A 41 5.06 2.24 1.92
C ALA A 41 4.26 1.03 1.43
N LEU A 42 4.41 -0.13 2.06
CA LEU A 42 3.62 -1.32 1.69
C LEU A 42 2.13 -1.10 1.93
N ALA A 43 1.78 -0.54 3.09
CA ALA A 43 0.38 -0.22 3.39
C ALA A 43 -0.15 0.87 2.46
N GLY A 44 0.68 1.89 2.18
CA GLY A 44 0.34 2.95 1.22
C GLY A 44 0.08 2.41 -0.17
N GLN A 45 0.91 1.45 -0.62
CA GLN A 45 0.71 0.79 -1.90
C GLN A 45 -0.64 0.07 -1.95
N GLY A 46 -1.01 -0.59 -0.85
CA GLY A 46 -2.33 -1.20 -0.74
C GLY A 46 -3.44 -0.18 -0.90
N LEU A 47 -3.36 0.95 -0.17
CA LEU A 47 -4.36 2.00 -0.23
C LEU A 47 -4.47 2.63 -1.62
N VAL A 48 -3.35 2.90 -2.27
CA VAL A 48 -3.34 3.46 -3.62
C VAL A 48 -4.00 2.50 -4.60
N ASN A 49 -3.67 1.22 -4.52
CA ASN A 49 -4.27 0.22 -5.41
C ASN A 49 -5.77 0.06 -5.19
N ILE A 50 -6.26 0.25 -3.97
CA ILE A 50 -7.70 0.28 -3.71
C ILE A 50 -8.34 1.44 -4.49
N GLN A 51 -7.75 2.62 -4.42
CA GLN A 51 -8.29 3.80 -5.12
C GLN A 51 -8.25 3.62 -6.64
N LEU A 52 -7.24 2.93 -7.15
CA LEU A 52 -7.11 2.62 -8.58
C LEU A 52 -7.95 1.39 -8.97
N LYS A 53 -8.68 0.79 -8.03
CA LYS A 53 -9.51 -0.41 -8.23
C LYS A 53 -8.71 -1.64 -8.64
N ASN A 54 -7.43 -1.66 -8.30
CA ASN A 54 -6.55 -2.82 -8.51
C ASN A 54 -6.53 -3.65 -7.23
N TYR A 55 -7.65 -4.29 -6.93
CA TYR A 55 -7.87 -4.93 -5.62
C TYR A 55 -6.93 -6.11 -5.38
N GLU A 56 -6.64 -6.91 -6.41
CA GLU A 56 -5.71 -8.04 -6.29
C GLU A 56 -4.30 -7.54 -5.95
N LYS A 57 -3.86 -6.45 -6.58
CA LYS A 57 -2.56 -5.84 -6.25
C LYS A 57 -2.54 -5.29 -4.83
N ALA A 58 -3.66 -4.73 -4.38
CA ALA A 58 -3.76 -4.25 -3.01
C ALA A 58 -3.59 -5.40 -2.02
N ILE A 59 -4.24 -6.54 -2.28
CA ILE A 59 -4.11 -7.74 -1.45
C ILE A 59 -2.64 -8.19 -1.40
N MET A 60 -1.97 -8.21 -2.56
CA MET A 60 -0.55 -8.61 -2.62
C MET A 60 0.33 -7.72 -1.74
N SER A 61 0.06 -6.42 -1.74
CA SER A 61 0.80 -5.47 -0.90
C SER A 61 0.60 -5.75 0.57
N TYR A 62 -0.64 -6.00 0.98
CA TYR A 62 -0.95 -6.31 2.38
C TYR A 62 -0.43 -7.69 2.77
N GLU A 63 -0.46 -8.67 1.89
CA GLU A 63 0.14 -9.98 2.16
C GLU A 63 1.64 -9.87 2.41
N LYS A 64 2.33 -9.07 1.61
CA LYS A 64 3.75 -8.81 1.81
C LYS A 64 4.00 -8.11 3.16
N ALA A 65 3.17 -7.11 3.49
CA ALA A 65 3.27 -6.43 4.78
C ALA A 65 3.06 -7.40 5.94
N LYS A 66 2.06 -8.29 5.85
CA LYS A 66 1.79 -9.30 6.86
C LYS A 66 2.95 -10.26 7.03
N LYS A 67 3.56 -10.69 5.93
CA LYS A 67 4.69 -11.61 5.96
C LYS A 67 5.89 -11.01 6.70
N ILE A 68 6.14 -9.71 6.49
CA ILE A 68 7.25 -8.99 7.11
C ILE A 68 6.94 -8.63 8.56
N TYR A 69 5.68 -8.25 8.84
CA TYR A 69 5.22 -7.77 10.14
C TYR A 69 4.01 -8.58 10.61
N PRO A 70 4.22 -9.86 10.99
CA PRO A 70 3.09 -10.77 11.26
C PRO A 70 2.25 -10.40 12.49
N THR A 71 2.77 -9.55 13.37
CA THR A 71 2.00 -9.11 14.55
C THR A 71 1.09 -7.93 14.27
N MET A 72 1.23 -7.29 13.11
CA MET A 72 0.34 -6.20 12.73
C MET A 72 -0.99 -6.77 12.26
N LYS A 73 -2.09 -6.22 12.77
CA LYS A 73 -3.43 -6.73 12.46
C LYS A 73 -4.07 -6.08 11.24
N SER A 74 -3.66 -4.87 10.91
CA SER A 74 -4.29 -4.12 9.83
C SER A 74 -4.20 -4.82 8.47
N PRO A 75 -3.09 -5.48 8.08
CA PRO A 75 -3.06 -6.19 6.82
C PRO A 75 -4.14 -7.28 6.70
N ASP A 76 -4.34 -8.08 7.75
CA ASP A 76 -5.38 -9.12 7.74
C ASP A 76 -6.77 -8.53 7.57
N ILE A 77 -7.05 -7.44 8.27
CA ILE A 77 -8.35 -6.78 8.19
C ILE A 77 -8.59 -6.29 6.77
N MET A 78 -7.58 -5.65 6.16
CA MET A 78 -7.70 -5.13 4.81
C MET A 78 -7.85 -6.24 3.78
N ILE A 79 -7.10 -7.34 3.92
CA ILE A 79 -7.20 -8.48 3.01
C ILE A 79 -8.62 -9.04 3.02
N LYS A 80 -9.19 -9.23 4.21
CA LYS A 80 -10.57 -9.76 4.32
C LYS A 80 -11.59 -8.84 3.66
N GLN A 81 -11.46 -7.54 3.90
CA GLN A 81 -12.37 -6.56 3.29
C GLN A 81 -12.25 -6.56 1.77
N LEU A 82 -11.04 -6.68 1.25
CA LEU A 82 -10.80 -6.71 -0.20
C LEU A 82 -11.32 -7.99 -0.84
N GLU A 83 -11.13 -9.13 -0.17
CA GLU A 83 -11.65 -10.41 -0.65
C GLU A 83 -13.18 -10.37 -0.73
N GLU A 84 -13.84 -9.79 0.26
CA GLU A 84 -15.29 -9.61 0.22
C GLU A 84 -15.73 -8.69 -0.92
N LEU A 85 -15.01 -7.59 -1.11
CA LEU A 85 -15.32 -6.64 -2.18
C LEU A 85 -15.21 -7.31 -3.55
N ILE A 86 -14.15 -8.09 -3.78
CA ILE A 86 -13.96 -8.82 -5.03
C ILE A 86 -15.08 -9.84 -5.23
N ARG A 87 -15.42 -10.60 -4.20
CA ARG A 87 -16.51 -11.58 -4.27
C ARG A 87 -17.83 -10.94 -4.63
N ASN A 88 -18.13 -9.77 -4.05
CA ASN A 88 -19.38 -9.06 -4.34
C ASN A 88 -19.43 -8.52 -5.77
N GLN A 89 -18.28 -8.23 -6.37
CA GLN A 89 -18.23 -7.75 -7.75
C GLN A 89 -18.46 -8.87 -8.78
N SER A 90 -18.29 -10.13 -8.37
CA SER A 90 -18.39 -11.27 -9.29
C SER A 90 -19.83 -11.72 -9.56
N ILE A 91 -20.81 -11.11 -8.93
CA ILE A 91 -22.22 -11.50 -9.09
C ILE A 91 -22.86 -10.87 -10.31
#